data_dda868a52391a69e361db3da85e89b68
#
_entry.id   dda868a52391a69e361db3da85e89b68
#
_cell.length_a   1.000
_cell.length_b   1.000
_cell.length_c   1.000
_cell.angle_alpha   90.00
_cell.angle_beta   90.00
_cell.angle_gamma   90.00
#
_symmetry.space_group_name_H-M   'P 1'
#
loop_
_entity.id
_entity.type
_entity.pdbx_description
1 polymer ?
#
loop_
_entity_poly.entity_id
_entity_poly.type
_entity_poly.pdbx_seq_one_letter_code
_entity_poly.pdbx_strand_id
1 'polypeptide(L)'
;MPSALRAIGLSAPVRLAAAVPDLTLCDPMRNADAVIRAILHAETLKADYLALPELCLTGATAGALLRHPLILQESLAALKKVADATARCNVTASIGLPYLVGGQVMSCTALVRGARVHAIIPAASCENPYGFLPETERCLRQRQPLTPVPRLAVAFGNELFEPEADVREGYVLMMPSSLNATAASFHEVKAALCTRSARTGMAIAYAAAGTGESTTSYVFDGVCAIAARGELLACSNPLSDEPFVYADVRPDQLTAFEPYAATVPEFGRYISADAALAAEELARVLDLQAAALCRRLTHIHGKGFVIGVSGGLDSALALLAATVAAIGSRTGAGV
;
A
#
# COMPACT_ATOMS: atom_id res chain seq x y z
N MET A 1 29.39 2.64 -17.85
CA MET A 1 28.84 3.66 -18.76
C MET A 1 28.03 4.72 -17.99
N PRO A 2 28.66 5.75 -17.41
CA PRO A 2 27.93 6.81 -16.68
C PRO A 2 27.63 8.07 -17.51
N SER A 3 27.96 8.12 -18.79
CA SER A 3 27.96 9.38 -19.54
C SER A 3 26.69 9.71 -20.33
N ALA A 4 25.81 8.76 -20.58
CA ALA A 4 24.59 9.00 -21.36
C ALA A 4 23.43 9.61 -20.54
N LEU A 5 23.42 9.45 -19.21
CA LEU A 5 22.37 9.96 -18.33
C LEU A 5 22.53 11.45 -17.98
N ARG A 6 23.74 12.01 -18.11
CA ARG A 6 23.98 13.45 -17.92
C ARG A 6 23.39 14.35 -19.02
N ALA A 7 23.02 13.78 -20.17
CA ALA A 7 22.58 14.55 -21.34
C ALA A 7 21.10 14.96 -21.32
N ILE A 8 20.30 14.50 -20.35
CA ILE A 8 18.84 14.75 -20.31
C ILE A 8 18.44 15.53 -19.06
N GLY A 9 19.18 16.56 -18.65
CA GLY A 9 18.71 17.61 -17.72
C GLY A 9 18.06 17.14 -16.39
N LEU A 10 18.51 16.04 -15.76
CA LEU A 10 17.83 15.34 -14.69
C LEU A 10 18.50 15.48 -13.32
N SER A 11 19.05 16.65 -13.04
CA SER A 11 19.61 16.98 -11.72
C SER A 11 18.57 17.55 -10.74
N ALA A 12 17.35 17.82 -11.20
CA ALA A 12 16.31 18.34 -10.33
C ALA A 12 15.80 17.24 -9.38
N PRO A 13 15.61 17.55 -8.08
CA PRO A 13 15.00 16.62 -7.15
C PRO A 13 13.56 16.32 -7.58
N VAL A 14 13.15 15.08 -7.36
CA VAL A 14 11.78 14.59 -7.58
C VAL A 14 11.16 14.38 -6.21
N ARG A 15 9.99 14.94 -5.98
CA ARG A 15 9.23 14.76 -4.73
C ARG A 15 8.29 13.58 -4.85
N LEU A 16 8.54 12.57 -4.02
CA LEU A 16 7.67 11.43 -3.86
C LEU A 16 6.75 11.63 -2.67
N ALA A 17 5.52 11.18 -2.80
CA ALA A 17 4.57 11.10 -1.72
C ALA A 17 3.92 9.70 -1.69
N ALA A 18 3.49 9.29 -0.51
CA ALA A 18 2.67 8.10 -0.30
C ALA A 18 1.59 8.43 0.73
N ALA A 19 0.37 7.97 0.49
CA ALA A 19 -0.78 8.25 1.34
C ALA A 19 -1.72 7.05 1.44
N VAL A 20 -2.42 6.96 2.57
CA VAL A 20 -3.46 5.96 2.81
C VAL A 20 -4.75 6.69 3.18
N PRO A 21 -5.65 6.92 2.21
CA PRO A 21 -6.92 7.57 2.47
C PRO A 21 -7.85 6.69 3.30
N ASP A 22 -8.72 7.30 4.12
CA ASP A 22 -9.81 6.56 4.77
C ASP A 22 -10.86 6.15 3.75
N LEU A 23 -11.12 4.84 3.66
CA LEU A 23 -11.95 4.24 2.64
C LEU A 23 -13.23 3.63 3.23
N THR A 24 -14.28 3.65 2.43
CA THR A 24 -15.52 2.90 2.67
C THR A 24 -15.54 1.67 1.77
N LEU A 25 -15.67 0.50 2.36
CA LEU A 25 -15.65 -0.76 1.61
C LEU A 25 -16.79 -0.80 0.58
N CYS A 26 -16.47 -1.17 -0.66
CA CYS A 26 -17.40 -1.28 -1.78
C CYS A 26 -18.17 0.01 -2.15
N ASP A 27 -17.61 1.18 -1.83
CA ASP A 27 -18.17 2.47 -2.26
C ASP A 27 -17.15 3.26 -3.11
N PRO A 28 -16.98 2.91 -4.40
CA PRO A 28 -15.98 3.54 -5.25
C PRO A 28 -16.15 5.04 -5.40
N MET A 29 -17.39 5.51 -5.42
CA MET A 29 -17.68 6.93 -5.63
C MET A 29 -17.32 7.80 -4.41
N ARG A 30 -17.51 7.30 -3.20
CA ARG A 30 -17.08 7.93 -1.96
C ARG A 30 -15.56 7.85 -1.81
N ASN A 31 -14.97 6.70 -2.14
CA ASN A 31 -13.52 6.52 -2.09
C ASN A 31 -12.80 7.44 -3.09
N ALA A 32 -13.42 7.73 -4.25
CA ALA A 32 -12.90 8.73 -5.17
C ALA A 32 -12.72 10.11 -4.50
N ASP A 33 -13.63 10.52 -3.61
CA ASP A 33 -13.49 11.80 -2.89
C ASP A 33 -12.30 11.79 -1.93
N ALA A 34 -12.03 10.66 -1.24
CA ALA A 34 -10.86 10.52 -0.40
C ALA A 34 -9.56 10.54 -1.22
N VAL A 35 -9.53 9.82 -2.35
CA VAL A 35 -8.41 9.83 -3.30
C VAL A 35 -8.17 11.24 -3.87
N ILE A 36 -9.21 11.97 -4.25
CA ILE A 36 -9.10 13.35 -4.73
C ILE A 36 -8.46 14.23 -3.67
N ARG A 37 -8.90 14.15 -2.40
CA ARG A 37 -8.28 14.90 -1.30
C ARG A 37 -6.78 14.61 -1.16
N ALA A 38 -6.39 13.35 -1.23
CA ALA A 38 -4.98 12.95 -1.16
C ALA A 38 -4.16 13.51 -2.33
N ILE A 39 -4.70 13.49 -3.57
CA ILE A 39 -4.04 14.06 -4.76
C ILE A 39 -3.92 15.59 -4.63
N LEU A 40 -4.97 16.29 -4.21
CA LEU A 40 -4.95 17.72 -4.02
C LEU A 40 -3.95 18.12 -2.91
N HIS A 41 -3.85 17.34 -1.84
CA HIS A 41 -2.84 17.56 -0.80
C HIS A 41 -1.42 17.37 -1.36
N ALA A 42 -1.16 16.31 -2.11
CA ALA A 42 0.12 16.08 -2.77
C ALA A 42 0.48 17.23 -3.74
N GLU A 43 -0.49 17.77 -4.48
CA GLU A 43 -0.31 18.94 -5.36
C GLU A 43 0.11 20.19 -4.57
N THR A 44 -0.47 20.45 -3.39
CA THR A 44 -0.05 21.59 -2.54
C THR A 44 1.39 21.48 -2.10
N LEU A 45 1.88 20.26 -1.91
CA LEU A 45 3.26 19.94 -1.56
C LEU A 45 4.17 19.89 -2.79
N LYS A 46 3.64 20.09 -4.00
CA LYS A 46 4.36 19.98 -5.27
C LYS A 46 5.00 18.60 -5.45
N ALA A 47 4.31 17.56 -5.07
CA ALA A 47 4.75 16.20 -5.33
C ALA A 47 4.68 15.88 -6.84
N ASP A 48 5.69 15.18 -7.34
CA ASP A 48 5.70 14.69 -8.72
C ASP A 48 4.92 13.38 -8.83
N TYR A 49 5.01 12.54 -7.79
CA TYR A 49 4.40 11.23 -7.73
C TYR A 49 3.73 10.99 -6.38
N LEU A 50 2.56 10.35 -6.42
CA LEU A 50 1.79 9.93 -5.24
C LEU A 50 1.44 8.44 -5.33
N ALA A 51 1.97 7.63 -4.44
CA ALA A 51 1.55 6.24 -4.27
C ALA A 51 0.32 6.16 -3.36
N LEU A 52 -0.71 5.42 -3.82
CA LEU A 52 -1.91 5.10 -3.06
C LEU A 52 -2.04 3.57 -2.94
N PRO A 53 -2.82 3.05 -1.98
CA PRO A 53 -2.97 1.62 -1.74
C PRO A 53 -3.54 0.85 -2.93
N GLU A 54 -3.26 -0.44 -2.96
CA GLU A 54 -3.92 -1.38 -3.84
C GLU A 54 -5.43 -1.38 -3.59
N LEU A 55 -6.23 -1.44 -4.67
CA LEU A 55 -7.70 -1.43 -4.61
C LEU A 55 -8.31 -0.24 -3.85
N CYS A 56 -7.63 0.90 -3.76
CA CYS A 56 -8.10 2.05 -2.98
C CYS A 56 -9.44 2.65 -3.45
N LEU A 57 -9.94 2.30 -4.64
CA LEU A 57 -11.30 2.70 -5.03
C LEU A 57 -12.39 1.77 -4.48
N THR A 58 -12.07 0.54 -4.08
CA THR A 58 -13.07 -0.45 -3.63
C THR A 58 -12.86 -0.93 -2.20
N GLY A 59 -11.62 -0.84 -1.73
CA GLY A 59 -11.14 -1.52 -0.55
C GLY A 59 -10.69 -2.95 -0.84
N ALA A 60 -9.57 -3.35 -0.22
CA ALA A 60 -8.92 -4.64 -0.45
C ALA A 60 -9.77 -5.84 0.01
N THR A 61 -10.65 -5.66 0.99
CA THR A 61 -11.48 -6.74 1.56
C THR A 61 -12.88 -6.87 0.95
N ALA A 62 -13.12 -6.25 -0.21
CA ALA A 62 -14.40 -6.37 -0.91
C ALA A 62 -14.70 -7.81 -1.41
N GLY A 63 -13.70 -8.69 -1.44
CA GLY A 63 -13.86 -10.12 -1.70
C GLY A 63 -14.52 -10.42 -3.04
N ALA A 64 -15.50 -11.32 -3.05
CA ALA A 64 -16.21 -11.72 -4.26
C ALA A 64 -16.94 -10.55 -4.96
N LEU A 65 -17.25 -9.47 -4.25
CA LEU A 65 -17.89 -8.29 -4.82
C LEU A 65 -17.00 -7.57 -5.83
N LEU A 66 -15.67 -7.71 -5.76
CA LEU A 66 -14.75 -7.15 -6.76
C LEU A 66 -15.04 -7.64 -8.18
N ARG A 67 -15.71 -8.78 -8.34
CA ARG A 67 -16.13 -9.34 -9.64
C ARG A 67 -17.53 -8.93 -10.05
N HIS A 68 -18.27 -8.26 -9.18
CA HIS A 68 -19.64 -7.87 -9.48
C HIS A 68 -19.66 -6.76 -10.53
N PRO A 69 -20.44 -6.87 -11.63
CA PRO A 69 -20.45 -5.90 -12.72
C PRO A 69 -20.67 -4.46 -12.26
N LEU A 70 -21.53 -4.24 -11.27
CA LEU A 70 -21.77 -2.92 -10.72
C LEU A 70 -20.50 -2.32 -10.09
N ILE A 71 -19.77 -3.09 -9.30
CA ILE A 71 -18.53 -2.61 -8.66
C ILE A 71 -17.47 -2.26 -9.71
N LEU A 72 -17.33 -3.07 -10.76
CA LEU A 72 -16.43 -2.78 -11.87
C LEU A 72 -16.82 -1.49 -12.59
N GLN A 73 -18.11 -1.31 -12.89
CA GLN A 73 -18.64 -0.12 -13.54
C GLN A 73 -18.46 1.13 -12.66
N GLU A 74 -18.81 1.06 -11.38
CA GLU A 74 -18.65 2.16 -10.43
C GLU A 74 -17.17 2.50 -10.20
N SER A 75 -16.25 1.52 -10.22
CA SER A 75 -14.82 1.76 -10.12
C SER A 75 -14.28 2.57 -11.31
N LEU A 76 -14.78 2.29 -12.52
CA LEU A 76 -14.42 3.08 -13.71
C LEU A 76 -15.01 4.50 -13.67
N ALA A 77 -16.26 4.64 -13.20
CA ALA A 77 -16.89 5.95 -13.01
C ALA A 77 -16.14 6.76 -11.94
N ALA A 78 -15.71 6.13 -10.85
CA ALA A 78 -14.91 6.73 -9.79
C ALA A 78 -13.54 7.16 -10.31
N LEU A 79 -12.85 6.32 -11.10
CA LEU A 79 -11.58 6.67 -11.73
C LEU A 79 -11.73 7.90 -12.64
N LYS A 80 -12.81 7.94 -13.44
CA LYS A 80 -13.12 9.11 -14.26
C LYS A 80 -13.36 10.36 -13.41
N LYS A 81 -14.14 10.26 -12.34
CA LYS A 81 -14.38 11.36 -11.38
C LYS A 81 -13.06 11.89 -10.82
N VAL A 82 -12.13 11.02 -10.43
CA VAL A 82 -10.81 11.43 -9.95
C VAL A 82 -10.05 12.19 -11.03
N ALA A 83 -9.96 11.66 -12.25
CA ALA A 83 -9.25 12.29 -13.36
C ALA A 83 -9.83 13.68 -13.68
N ASP A 84 -11.16 13.79 -13.75
CA ASP A 84 -11.86 15.07 -14.03
C ASP A 84 -11.59 16.10 -12.92
N ALA A 85 -11.69 15.69 -11.64
CA ALA A 85 -11.50 16.58 -10.49
C ALA A 85 -10.04 17.03 -10.33
N THR A 86 -9.09 16.24 -10.77
CA THR A 86 -7.64 16.54 -10.68
C THR A 86 -7.02 17.00 -12.01
N ALA A 87 -7.86 17.50 -12.93
CA ALA A 87 -7.45 17.87 -14.29
C ALA A 87 -6.32 18.94 -14.33
N ARG A 88 -6.21 19.76 -13.28
CA ARG A 88 -5.21 20.84 -13.18
C ARG A 88 -3.97 20.42 -12.35
N CYS A 89 -3.96 19.22 -11.79
CA CYS A 89 -2.85 18.73 -10.99
C CYS A 89 -1.72 18.19 -11.88
N ASN A 90 -0.50 18.43 -11.44
CA ASN A 90 0.72 17.94 -12.11
C ASN A 90 1.21 16.63 -11.51
N VAL A 91 0.77 16.28 -10.32
CA VAL A 91 1.15 15.03 -9.65
C VAL A 91 0.64 13.83 -10.44
N THR A 92 1.49 12.81 -10.58
CA THR A 92 1.10 11.51 -11.13
C THR A 92 0.73 10.59 -9.97
N ALA A 93 -0.54 10.20 -9.87
CA ALA A 93 -1.03 9.32 -8.81
C ALA A 93 -1.22 7.88 -9.31
N SER A 94 -0.87 6.90 -8.46
CA SER A 94 -1.22 5.50 -8.64
C SER A 94 -2.54 5.19 -7.93
N ILE A 95 -3.56 4.77 -8.65
CA ILE A 95 -4.91 4.56 -8.13
C ILE A 95 -5.30 3.10 -8.31
N GLY A 96 -5.47 2.38 -7.19
CA GLY A 96 -5.83 0.96 -7.18
C GLY A 96 -7.30 0.71 -7.47
N LEU A 97 -7.61 -0.21 -8.38
CA LEU A 97 -8.97 -0.61 -8.73
C LEU A 97 -9.03 -2.04 -9.29
N PRO A 98 -10.17 -2.74 -9.17
CA PRO A 98 -10.41 -3.96 -9.93
C PRO A 98 -10.69 -3.58 -11.40
N TYR A 99 -10.06 -4.31 -12.33
CA TYR A 99 -10.23 -4.06 -13.76
C TYR A 99 -10.27 -5.36 -14.55
N LEU A 100 -11.04 -5.38 -15.65
CA LEU A 100 -11.17 -6.54 -16.51
C LEU A 100 -10.04 -6.59 -17.54
N VAL A 101 -9.13 -7.55 -17.39
CA VAL A 101 -7.99 -7.78 -18.28
C VAL A 101 -8.14 -9.15 -18.93
N GLY A 102 -8.23 -9.21 -20.27
CA GLY A 102 -8.35 -10.49 -20.97
C GLY A 102 -9.52 -11.38 -20.55
N GLY A 103 -10.63 -10.80 -20.09
CA GLY A 103 -11.79 -11.54 -19.60
C GLY A 103 -11.72 -11.93 -18.11
N GLN A 104 -10.65 -11.56 -17.41
CA GLN A 104 -10.48 -11.81 -15.98
C GLN A 104 -10.44 -10.51 -15.19
N VAL A 105 -11.04 -10.51 -13.99
CA VAL A 105 -10.94 -9.38 -13.08
C VAL A 105 -9.62 -9.48 -12.31
N MET A 106 -8.80 -8.46 -12.44
CA MET A 106 -7.49 -8.35 -11.78
C MET A 106 -7.44 -7.12 -10.88
N SER A 107 -6.61 -7.17 -9.86
CA SER A 107 -6.16 -5.98 -9.17
C SER A 107 -5.26 -5.18 -10.11
N CYS A 108 -5.58 -3.92 -10.31
CA CYS A 108 -4.84 -3.05 -11.21
C CYS A 108 -4.54 -1.71 -10.55
N THR A 109 -3.52 -1.05 -11.06
CA THR A 109 -3.20 0.34 -10.73
C THR A 109 -3.32 1.21 -11.96
N ALA A 110 -4.17 2.24 -11.89
CA ALA A 110 -4.26 3.28 -12.91
C ALA A 110 -3.28 4.42 -12.58
N LEU A 111 -2.47 4.83 -13.54
CA LEU A 111 -1.65 6.04 -13.45
C LEU A 111 -2.43 7.22 -14.00
N VAL A 112 -2.75 8.18 -13.12
CA VAL A 112 -3.53 9.37 -13.46
C VAL A 112 -2.68 10.62 -13.29
N ARG A 113 -2.68 11.48 -14.31
CA ARG A 113 -2.07 12.81 -14.26
C ARG A 113 -2.91 13.78 -15.10
N GLY A 114 -3.27 14.91 -14.51
CA GLY A 114 -4.22 15.80 -15.15
C GLY A 114 -5.54 15.07 -15.45
N ALA A 115 -6.24 15.43 -16.48
CA ALA A 115 -7.51 14.77 -16.85
C ALA A 115 -7.33 13.40 -17.55
N ARG A 116 -6.16 12.76 -17.44
CA ARG A 116 -5.82 11.56 -18.26
C ARG A 116 -5.43 10.37 -17.40
N VAL A 117 -5.97 9.21 -17.76
CA VAL A 117 -5.44 7.90 -17.37
C VAL A 117 -4.36 7.52 -18.38
N HIS A 118 -3.11 7.48 -17.95
CA HIS A 118 -1.96 7.19 -18.81
C HIS A 118 -1.73 5.70 -19.02
N ALA A 119 -2.01 4.90 -18.01
CA ALA A 119 -1.88 3.45 -18.04
C ALA A 119 -2.78 2.80 -16.99
N ILE A 120 -3.18 1.55 -17.24
CA ILE A 120 -3.75 0.64 -16.24
C ILE A 120 -2.84 -0.58 -16.23
N ILE A 121 -2.22 -0.84 -15.08
CA ILE A 121 -1.19 -1.87 -14.91
C ILE A 121 -1.75 -2.94 -13.98
N PRO A 122 -1.87 -4.20 -14.45
CA PRO A 122 -2.32 -5.29 -13.61
C PRO A 122 -1.21 -5.76 -12.68
N ALA A 123 -1.60 -6.28 -11.51
CA ALA A 123 -0.71 -7.01 -10.62
C ALA A 123 -0.20 -8.28 -11.29
N ALA A 124 1.10 -8.57 -11.15
CA ALA A 124 1.72 -9.73 -11.78
C ALA A 124 1.34 -11.05 -11.10
N SER A 125 1.12 -11.02 -9.79
CA SER A 125 0.61 -12.16 -9.03
C SER A 125 -0.49 -11.68 -8.08
N CYS A 126 -1.55 -12.41 -8.03
CA CYS A 126 -2.66 -12.11 -7.16
C CYS A 126 -2.79 -13.24 -6.13
N GLU A 127 -1.94 -13.26 -5.13
CA GLU A 127 -2.19 -14.02 -3.91
C GLU A 127 -3.26 -13.34 -3.04
N ASN A 128 -4.14 -12.57 -3.67
CA ASN A 128 -5.28 -12.04 -2.95
C ASN A 128 -6.23 -13.21 -2.68
N PRO A 129 -6.34 -13.70 -1.44
CA PRO A 129 -7.18 -14.83 -1.07
C PRO A 129 -8.66 -14.57 -1.32
N TYR A 130 -9.03 -13.36 -1.70
CA TYR A 130 -10.39 -12.96 -2.03
C TYR A 130 -10.83 -13.28 -3.46
N GLY A 131 -10.03 -14.07 -4.19
CA GLY A 131 -10.51 -14.72 -5.39
C GLY A 131 -10.18 -14.06 -6.71
N PHE A 132 -9.12 -13.31 -6.80
CA PHE A 132 -8.46 -13.07 -8.07
C PHE A 132 -7.72 -14.35 -8.46
N LEU A 133 -7.86 -14.81 -9.70
CA LEU A 133 -7.30 -16.09 -10.13
C LEU A 133 -5.82 -15.96 -10.54
N PRO A 134 -4.93 -16.82 -10.02
CA PRO A 134 -3.49 -16.73 -10.24
C PRO A 134 -2.97 -17.27 -11.58
N GLU A 135 -3.74 -18.06 -12.31
CA GLU A 135 -3.15 -18.99 -13.29
C GLU A 135 -2.82 -18.44 -14.68
N THR A 136 -3.28 -17.25 -15.06
CA THR A 136 -2.96 -16.66 -16.38
C THR A 136 -1.74 -15.75 -16.37
N GLU A 137 -1.06 -15.65 -15.31
CA GLU A 137 -0.15 -14.58 -14.90
C GLU A 137 1.26 -14.70 -15.41
N ARG A 138 1.75 -15.92 -15.67
CA ARG A 138 3.10 -16.12 -16.19
C ARG A 138 3.37 -15.41 -17.51
N CYS A 139 2.33 -15.18 -18.29
CA CYS A 139 2.47 -14.52 -19.60
C CYS A 139 2.58 -12.99 -19.49
N LEU A 140 2.05 -12.37 -18.42
CA LEU A 140 2.12 -10.93 -18.21
C LEU A 140 3.41 -10.51 -17.47
N ARG A 141 4.03 -11.40 -16.72
CA ARG A 141 5.30 -11.18 -16.01
C ARG A 141 6.48 -10.83 -16.91
N GLN A 142 6.44 -11.19 -18.19
CA GLN A 142 7.60 -11.02 -19.06
C GLN A 142 7.83 -9.60 -19.57
N ARG A 143 6.88 -8.70 -19.43
CA ARG A 143 7.03 -7.29 -19.82
C ARG A 143 6.10 -6.43 -18.99
N GLN A 144 6.52 -6.00 -17.82
CA GLN A 144 5.93 -4.77 -17.30
C GLN A 144 6.26 -3.67 -18.30
N PRO A 145 5.27 -3.09 -18.99
CA PRO A 145 5.57 -2.00 -19.88
C PRO A 145 6.21 -0.89 -19.05
N LEU A 146 7.29 -0.34 -19.58
CA LEU A 146 7.72 0.99 -19.19
C LEU A 146 6.45 1.84 -19.21
N THR A 147 6.09 2.40 -18.09
CA THR A 147 4.94 3.29 -18.06
C THR A 147 5.18 4.40 -19.08
N PRO A 148 4.16 4.92 -19.75
CA PRO A 148 4.33 6.06 -20.64
C PRO A 148 4.81 7.31 -19.90
N VAL A 149 4.85 7.25 -18.57
CA VAL A 149 5.42 8.29 -17.71
C VAL A 149 6.92 8.03 -17.58
N PRO A 150 7.77 8.96 -18.01
CA PRO A 150 9.21 8.78 -17.97
C PRO A 150 9.71 8.45 -16.55
N ARG A 151 10.54 7.42 -16.45
CA ARG A 151 11.21 6.99 -15.20
C ARG A 151 10.30 6.54 -14.07
N LEU A 152 9.08 6.18 -14.36
CA LEU A 152 8.16 5.57 -13.41
C LEU A 152 8.01 4.08 -13.70
N ALA A 153 8.07 3.26 -12.66
CA ALA A 153 7.69 1.85 -12.66
C ALA A 153 6.62 1.61 -11.59
N VAL A 154 5.88 0.53 -11.73
CA VAL A 154 4.90 0.08 -10.74
C VAL A 154 5.18 -1.38 -10.44
N ALA A 155 5.16 -1.74 -9.15
CA ALA A 155 5.12 -3.11 -8.67
C ALA A 155 4.12 -3.18 -7.50
N PHE A 156 3.61 -4.35 -7.19
CA PHE A 156 2.64 -4.51 -6.11
C PHE A 156 3.30 -5.00 -4.82
N GLY A 157 2.63 -4.82 -3.68
CA GLY A 157 3.23 -5.07 -2.38
C GLY A 157 3.79 -6.49 -2.19
N ASN A 158 3.15 -7.50 -2.75
CA ASN A 158 3.65 -8.88 -2.72
C ASN A 158 4.98 -9.07 -3.48
N GLU A 159 5.23 -8.27 -4.52
CA GLU A 159 6.49 -8.29 -5.25
C GLU A 159 7.67 -7.67 -4.44
N LEU A 160 7.39 -7.01 -3.31
CA LEU A 160 8.41 -6.44 -2.45
C LEU A 160 9.44 -7.49 -1.99
N PHE A 161 8.99 -8.70 -1.81
CA PHE A 161 9.77 -9.83 -1.28
C PHE A 161 10.27 -10.79 -2.36
N GLU A 162 9.89 -10.56 -3.61
CA GLU A 162 10.38 -11.34 -4.75
C GLU A 162 11.76 -10.84 -5.22
N PRO A 163 12.59 -11.71 -5.82
CA PRO A 163 13.84 -11.28 -6.46
C PRO A 163 13.54 -10.23 -7.52
N GLU A 164 14.36 -9.20 -7.57
CA GLU A 164 14.25 -8.15 -8.57
C GLU A 164 14.50 -8.69 -9.97
N ALA A 165 13.47 -8.67 -10.82
CA ALA A 165 13.59 -9.14 -12.19
C ALA A 165 14.36 -8.14 -13.08
N ASP A 166 14.27 -6.84 -12.78
CA ASP A 166 14.85 -5.75 -13.57
C ASP A 166 15.38 -4.63 -12.69
N VAL A 167 16.67 -4.40 -12.73
CA VAL A 167 17.32 -3.22 -12.12
C VAL A 167 17.12 -2.02 -13.03
N ARG A 168 16.55 -0.92 -12.51
CA ARG A 168 16.25 0.30 -13.26
C ARG A 168 16.73 1.54 -12.55
N GLU A 169 18.03 1.71 -12.53
CA GLU A 169 18.69 2.86 -11.88
C GLU A 169 18.09 4.19 -12.33
N GLY A 170 17.91 5.08 -11.39
CA GLY A 170 17.34 6.42 -11.63
C GLY A 170 15.81 6.44 -11.81
N TYR A 171 15.12 5.35 -11.54
CA TYR A 171 13.66 5.25 -11.62
C TYR A 171 12.97 5.42 -10.26
N VAL A 172 11.73 5.87 -10.32
CA VAL A 172 10.78 5.82 -9.20
C VAL A 172 9.95 4.55 -9.35
N LEU A 173 9.79 3.81 -8.26
CA LEU A 173 8.91 2.67 -8.15
C LEU A 173 7.74 3.03 -7.23
N MET A 174 6.53 3.08 -7.78
CA MET A 174 5.31 3.12 -6.98
C MET A 174 4.90 1.71 -6.61
N MET A 175 4.62 1.49 -5.33
CA MET A 175 4.32 0.17 -4.80
C MET A 175 3.02 0.19 -3.96
N PRO A 176 1.84 0.15 -4.63
CA PRO A 176 0.58 -0.10 -3.95
C PRO A 176 0.57 -1.49 -3.31
N SER A 177 -0.01 -1.61 -2.13
CA SER A 177 0.01 -2.85 -1.35
C SER A 177 -1.31 -3.12 -0.65
N SER A 178 -1.66 -4.40 -0.54
CA SER A 178 -2.73 -4.93 0.31
C SER A 178 -2.23 -6.13 1.15
N LEU A 179 -0.96 -6.09 1.54
CA LEU A 179 -0.38 -7.11 2.40
C LEU A 179 -1.04 -7.10 3.78
N ASN A 180 -1.32 -8.31 4.27
CA ASN A 180 -1.84 -8.49 5.62
C ASN A 180 -0.79 -8.11 6.67
N ALA A 181 -1.20 -7.33 7.67
CA ALA A 181 -0.32 -6.98 8.78
C ALA A 181 -0.13 -8.18 9.73
N THR A 182 1.12 -8.41 10.11
CA THR A 182 1.53 -9.41 11.11
C THR A 182 2.38 -8.73 12.20
N ALA A 183 2.77 -9.48 13.22
CA ALA A 183 3.66 -8.97 14.27
C ALA A 183 4.93 -8.32 13.70
N ALA A 184 5.58 -8.98 12.77
CA ALA A 184 6.86 -8.58 12.19
C ALA A 184 6.73 -7.69 10.94
N SER A 185 5.57 -7.65 10.26
CA SER A 185 5.42 -7.05 8.93
C SER A 185 5.93 -5.62 8.81
N PHE A 186 5.75 -4.79 9.84
CA PHE A 186 6.23 -3.41 9.82
C PHE A 186 7.75 -3.31 9.69
N HIS A 187 8.49 -4.15 10.40
CA HIS A 187 9.96 -4.19 10.34
C HIS A 187 10.43 -4.85 9.06
N GLU A 188 9.77 -5.93 8.64
CA GLU A 188 10.06 -6.66 7.41
C GLU A 188 9.87 -5.77 6.17
N VAL A 189 8.76 -5.05 6.07
CA VAL A 189 8.47 -4.11 4.97
C VAL A 189 9.54 -3.01 4.92
N LYS A 190 9.88 -2.39 6.06
CA LYS A 190 10.93 -1.36 6.09
C LYS A 190 12.28 -1.88 5.62
N ALA A 191 12.70 -3.05 6.12
CA ALA A 191 13.95 -3.67 5.74
C ALA A 191 13.97 -4.05 4.25
N ALA A 192 12.87 -4.61 3.74
CA ALA A 192 12.73 -4.99 2.35
C ALA A 192 12.74 -3.76 1.41
N LEU A 193 12.06 -2.67 1.77
CA LEU A 193 12.08 -1.42 1.00
C LEU A 193 13.50 -0.84 0.90
N CYS A 194 14.23 -0.80 2.03
CA CYS A 194 15.63 -0.34 2.04
C CYS A 194 16.49 -1.25 1.16
N THR A 195 16.44 -2.56 1.35
CA THR A 195 17.21 -3.54 0.59
C THR A 195 16.92 -3.41 -0.91
N ARG A 196 15.62 -3.38 -1.29
CA ARG A 196 15.22 -3.28 -2.69
C ARG A 196 15.68 -1.96 -3.31
N SER A 197 15.55 -0.84 -2.60
CA SER A 197 16.00 0.47 -3.12
C SER A 197 17.50 0.51 -3.37
N ALA A 198 18.30 -0.14 -2.52
CA ALA A 198 19.74 -0.26 -2.70
C ALA A 198 20.09 -1.12 -3.93
N ARG A 199 19.50 -2.31 -4.02
CA ARG A 199 19.82 -3.29 -5.07
C ARG A 199 19.34 -2.88 -6.45
N THR A 200 18.22 -2.18 -6.54
CA THR A 200 17.65 -1.76 -7.83
C THR A 200 18.09 -0.37 -8.27
N GLY A 201 18.65 0.45 -7.37
CA GLY A 201 18.92 1.86 -7.65
C GLY A 201 17.64 2.67 -7.92
N MET A 202 16.51 2.24 -7.37
CA MET A 202 15.22 2.95 -7.47
C MET A 202 14.89 3.69 -6.19
N ALA A 203 14.13 4.78 -6.30
CA ALA A 203 13.41 5.36 -5.18
C ALA A 203 12.00 4.74 -5.12
N ILE A 204 11.60 4.25 -3.96
CA ILE A 204 10.36 3.49 -3.78
C ILE A 204 9.38 4.32 -2.95
N ALA A 205 8.16 4.51 -3.46
CA ALA A 205 7.03 5.04 -2.73
C ALA A 205 6.02 3.91 -2.49
N TYR A 206 5.86 3.51 -1.24
CA TYR A 206 5.03 2.39 -0.78
C TYR A 206 3.79 2.90 -0.06
N ALA A 207 2.62 2.31 -0.34
CA ALA A 207 1.37 2.59 0.35
C ALA A 207 0.59 1.29 0.58
N ALA A 208 0.38 0.91 1.84
CA ALA A 208 -0.40 -0.27 2.24
C ALA A 208 -1.88 0.06 2.39
N ALA A 209 -2.74 -0.96 2.29
CA ALA A 209 -4.15 -0.86 2.62
C ALA A 209 -4.36 -0.34 4.05
N GLY A 210 -5.38 0.49 4.24
CA GLY A 210 -5.66 1.16 5.50
C GLY A 210 -6.43 0.32 6.52
N THR A 211 -6.36 0.73 7.78
CA THR A 211 -7.10 0.07 8.90
C THR A 211 -8.60 -0.01 8.62
N GLY A 212 -9.14 0.99 7.90
CA GLY A 212 -10.54 1.05 7.47
C GLY A 212 -11.01 -0.14 6.65
N GLU A 213 -10.08 -0.88 6.05
CA GLU A 213 -10.34 -2.04 5.20
C GLU A 213 -10.32 -3.38 5.97
N SER A 214 -9.99 -3.37 7.27
CA SER A 214 -9.85 -4.57 8.11
C SER A 214 -11.19 -5.17 8.54
N THR A 215 -12.04 -5.55 7.59
CA THR A 215 -13.42 -6.03 7.84
C THR A 215 -13.59 -7.55 7.79
N THR A 216 -12.54 -8.29 7.42
CA THR A 216 -12.53 -9.75 7.31
C THR A 216 -11.46 -10.38 8.22
N SER A 217 -10.90 -11.53 7.86
CA SER A 217 -9.78 -12.16 8.58
C SER A 217 -8.46 -11.40 8.41
N TYR A 218 -8.38 -10.50 7.42
CA TYR A 218 -7.21 -9.69 7.17
C TYR A 218 -7.24 -8.41 7.98
N VAL A 219 -6.05 -7.99 8.42
CA VAL A 219 -5.82 -6.75 9.14
C VAL A 219 -4.78 -5.95 8.37
N PHE A 220 -5.02 -4.67 8.20
CA PHE A 220 -4.10 -3.75 7.55
C PHE A 220 -3.66 -2.67 8.53
N ASP A 221 -2.40 -2.30 8.45
CA ASP A 221 -1.78 -1.33 9.34
C ASP A 221 -1.67 0.09 8.75
N GLY A 222 -1.97 0.25 7.45
CA GLY A 222 -2.01 1.55 6.79
C GLY A 222 -0.65 2.22 6.69
N VAL A 223 0.43 1.47 6.65
CA VAL A 223 1.78 2.06 6.55
C VAL A 223 2.02 2.62 5.16
N CYS A 224 2.52 3.86 5.11
CA CYS A 224 3.12 4.42 3.90
C CYS A 224 4.57 4.82 4.17
N ALA A 225 5.44 4.64 3.15
CA ALA A 225 6.87 4.83 3.31
C ALA A 225 7.55 5.24 2.00
N ILE A 226 8.68 5.94 2.12
CA ILE A 226 9.55 6.28 1.00
C ILE A 226 10.96 5.82 1.35
N ALA A 227 11.55 5.00 0.47
CA ALA A 227 12.90 4.50 0.59
C ALA A 227 13.73 4.81 -0.66
N ALA A 228 14.98 5.15 -0.49
CA ALA A 228 15.94 5.34 -1.58
C ALA A 228 17.35 5.09 -1.07
N ARG A 229 18.21 4.52 -1.93
CA ARG A 229 19.63 4.30 -1.62
C ARG A 229 19.87 3.48 -0.34
N GLY A 230 19.01 2.49 -0.09
CA GLY A 230 19.11 1.66 1.11
C GLY A 230 18.64 2.32 2.40
N GLU A 231 18.12 3.53 2.33
CA GLU A 231 17.65 4.31 3.48
C GLU A 231 16.14 4.53 3.44
N LEU A 232 15.52 4.52 4.60
CA LEU A 232 14.12 4.90 4.79
C LEU A 232 14.07 6.43 4.99
N LEU A 233 13.59 7.15 3.97
CA LEU A 233 13.55 8.63 3.98
C LEU A 233 12.35 9.17 4.75
N ALA A 234 11.22 8.48 4.68
CA ALA A 234 10.01 8.82 5.39
C ALA A 234 9.17 7.56 5.62
N CYS A 235 8.49 7.48 6.75
CA CYS A 235 7.60 6.38 7.09
C CYS A 235 6.54 6.85 8.07
N SER A 236 5.29 6.45 7.87
CA SER A 236 4.23 6.65 8.84
C SER A 236 4.33 5.63 9.98
N ASN A 237 3.68 5.93 11.11
CA ASN A 237 3.45 4.92 12.11
C ASN A 237 2.32 3.97 11.65
N PRO A 238 2.39 2.68 12.04
CA PRO A 238 1.28 1.77 11.85
C PRO A 238 0.01 2.28 12.54
N LEU A 239 -1.15 1.93 12.00
CA LEU A 239 -2.46 2.26 12.56
C LEU A 239 -2.76 3.77 12.67
N SER A 240 -2.00 4.61 11.98
CA SER A 240 -2.27 6.05 11.91
C SER A 240 -3.53 6.34 11.09
N ASP A 241 -4.26 7.38 11.48
CA ASP A 241 -5.39 7.86 10.70
C ASP A 241 -4.90 8.64 9.47
N GLU A 242 -5.37 8.26 8.28
CA GLU A 242 -5.05 8.91 6.99
C GLU A 242 -3.55 9.31 6.84
N PRO A 243 -2.60 8.38 7.01
CA PRO A 243 -1.18 8.73 6.98
C PRO A 243 -0.75 9.25 5.62
N PHE A 244 0.11 10.26 5.65
CA PHE A 244 0.70 10.87 4.48
C PHE A 244 2.19 11.15 4.74
N VAL A 245 3.06 10.70 3.85
CA VAL A 245 4.50 10.97 3.92
C VAL A 245 5.02 11.47 2.59
N TYR A 246 6.10 12.27 2.61
CA TYR A 246 6.80 12.68 1.39
C TYR A 246 8.30 12.83 1.63
N ALA A 247 9.08 12.72 0.56
CA ALA A 247 10.51 12.94 0.56
C ALA A 247 10.99 13.40 -0.82
N ASP A 248 12.07 14.16 -0.84
CA ASP A 248 12.76 14.57 -2.06
C ASP A 248 13.91 13.62 -2.37
N VAL A 249 13.96 13.13 -3.60
CA VAL A 249 15.03 12.26 -4.10
C VAL A 249 15.65 12.83 -5.36
N ARG A 250 16.94 12.56 -5.58
CA ARG A 250 17.65 12.99 -6.79
C ARG A 250 17.89 11.76 -7.68
N PRO A 251 17.20 11.65 -8.82
CA PRO A 251 17.32 10.49 -9.70
C PRO A 251 18.73 10.24 -10.23
N ASP A 252 19.53 11.29 -10.39
CA ASP A 252 20.95 11.21 -10.80
C ASP A 252 21.86 10.57 -9.75
N GLN A 253 21.41 10.47 -8.51
CA GLN A 253 22.12 9.83 -7.39
C GLN A 253 21.63 8.40 -7.11
N LEU A 254 20.60 7.94 -7.82
CA LEU A 254 20.04 6.60 -7.66
C LEU A 254 20.85 5.60 -8.50
N THR A 255 21.73 4.88 -7.84
CA THR A 255 22.57 3.81 -8.42
C THR A 255 22.40 2.55 -7.58
N ALA A 256 22.39 1.39 -8.23
CA ALA A 256 22.35 0.12 -7.52
C ALA A 256 23.67 -0.12 -6.77
N PHE A 257 23.57 -0.65 -5.55
CA PHE A 257 24.70 -1.10 -4.76
C PHE A 257 24.28 -2.23 -3.83
N GLU A 258 25.21 -3.10 -3.43
CA GLU A 258 24.91 -4.12 -2.43
C GLU A 258 24.70 -3.43 -1.07
N PRO A 259 23.55 -3.57 -0.43
CA PRO A 259 23.32 -3.02 0.88
C PRO A 259 24.27 -3.68 1.87
N TYR A 260 24.87 -2.86 2.72
CA TYR A 260 25.65 -3.35 3.86
C TYR A 260 24.72 -4.26 4.68
N ALA A 261 25.03 -5.58 4.65
CA ALA A 261 24.34 -6.68 5.29
C ALA A 261 23.14 -6.29 6.20
N ALA A 262 22.12 -5.70 5.62
CA ALA A 262 20.83 -5.71 6.28
C ALA A 262 20.42 -7.18 6.30
N THR A 263 20.57 -7.82 7.45
CA THR A 263 19.97 -9.12 7.68
C THR A 263 18.49 -8.94 7.42
N VAL A 264 18.04 -9.34 6.21
CA VAL A 264 16.62 -9.48 5.95
C VAL A 264 16.14 -10.44 7.04
N PRO A 265 15.23 -10.03 7.92
CA PRO A 265 14.70 -10.95 8.92
C PRO A 265 14.25 -12.21 8.20
N GLU A 266 14.56 -13.39 8.77
CA GLU A 266 14.09 -14.64 8.20
C GLU A 266 12.56 -14.57 8.09
N PHE A 267 12.06 -14.44 6.87
CA PHE A 267 10.64 -14.49 6.57
C PHE A 267 10.01 -15.74 7.19
N GLY A 268 8.88 -15.57 7.87
CA GLY A 268 8.12 -16.67 8.43
C GLY A 268 8.37 -16.96 9.90
N ARG A 269 9.21 -16.21 10.59
CA ARG A 269 9.19 -16.23 12.05
C ARG A 269 8.01 -15.39 12.54
N TYR A 270 7.20 -16.00 13.37
CA TYR A 270 6.02 -15.33 13.95
C TYR A 270 6.41 -14.14 14.84
N ILE A 271 7.56 -14.21 15.48
CA ILE A 271 8.13 -13.21 16.41
C ILE A 271 9.65 -13.25 16.26
N SER A 272 10.29 -12.08 16.34
CA SER A 272 11.74 -11.94 16.28
C SER A 272 12.46 -12.75 17.37
N ALA A 273 13.65 -13.24 17.06
CA ALA A 273 14.54 -13.84 18.06
C ALA A 273 15.20 -12.78 18.97
N ASP A 274 15.25 -11.51 18.56
CA ASP A 274 15.71 -10.39 19.38
C ASP A 274 14.63 -10.02 20.40
N ALA A 275 14.98 -10.02 21.68
CA ALA A 275 14.01 -9.83 22.77
C ALA A 275 13.39 -8.42 22.78
N ALA A 276 14.15 -7.38 22.42
CA ALA A 276 13.64 -6.02 22.39
C ALA A 276 12.66 -5.85 21.21
N LEU A 277 13.03 -6.35 20.03
CA LEU A 277 12.18 -6.34 18.86
C LEU A 277 10.93 -7.20 19.07
N ALA A 278 11.06 -8.37 19.70
CA ALA A 278 9.93 -9.23 20.04
C ALA A 278 8.92 -8.55 20.98
N ALA A 279 9.39 -7.74 21.93
CA ALA A 279 8.51 -6.98 22.81
C ALA A 279 7.68 -5.93 22.05
N GLU A 280 8.30 -5.22 21.11
CA GLU A 280 7.60 -4.27 20.22
C GLU A 280 6.59 -4.97 19.31
N GLU A 281 6.97 -6.11 18.75
CA GLU A 281 6.11 -6.93 17.88
C GLU A 281 4.89 -7.46 18.64
N LEU A 282 5.07 -7.95 19.88
CA LEU A 282 3.98 -8.45 20.71
C LEU A 282 3.01 -7.33 21.15
N ALA A 283 3.53 -6.14 21.48
CA ALA A 283 2.67 -4.99 21.77
C ALA A 283 1.82 -4.64 20.55
N ARG A 284 2.42 -4.63 19.35
CA ARG A 284 1.72 -4.36 18.10
C ARG A 284 0.65 -5.41 17.77
N VAL A 285 0.84 -6.68 18.11
CA VAL A 285 -0.19 -7.72 17.92
C VAL A 285 -1.49 -7.36 18.62
N LEU A 286 -1.41 -6.87 19.86
CA LEU A 286 -2.60 -6.45 20.58
C LEU A 286 -3.29 -5.25 19.93
N ASP A 287 -2.51 -4.27 19.48
CA ASP A 287 -3.02 -3.08 18.79
C ASP A 287 -3.70 -3.46 17.45
N LEU A 288 -3.07 -4.33 16.65
CA LEU A 288 -3.65 -4.85 15.41
C LEU A 288 -4.96 -5.61 15.65
N GLN A 289 -5.01 -6.46 16.68
CA GLN A 289 -6.22 -7.19 17.05
C GLN A 289 -7.33 -6.23 17.50
N ALA A 290 -7.00 -5.24 18.31
CA ALA A 290 -7.95 -4.24 18.80
C ALA A 290 -8.48 -3.35 17.66
N ALA A 291 -7.61 -2.87 16.78
CA ALA A 291 -7.98 -2.07 15.60
C ALA A 291 -8.92 -2.85 14.67
N ALA A 292 -8.59 -4.13 14.40
CA ALA A 292 -9.42 -5.00 13.58
C ALA A 292 -10.80 -5.25 14.19
N LEU A 293 -10.88 -5.48 15.49
CA LEU A 293 -12.15 -5.67 16.20
C LEU A 293 -12.98 -4.38 16.21
N CYS A 294 -12.35 -3.24 16.49
CA CYS A 294 -12.98 -1.94 16.45
C CYS A 294 -13.59 -1.67 15.06
N ARG A 295 -12.82 -1.91 13.99
CA ARG A 295 -13.30 -1.72 12.61
C ARG A 295 -14.47 -2.63 12.27
N ARG A 296 -14.41 -3.91 12.64
CA ARG A 296 -15.52 -4.85 12.44
C ARG A 296 -16.77 -4.43 13.19
N LEU A 297 -16.63 -4.02 14.45
CA LEU A 297 -17.75 -3.54 15.25
C LEU A 297 -18.41 -2.32 14.59
N THR A 298 -17.62 -1.37 14.12
CA THR A 298 -18.10 -0.18 13.40
C THR A 298 -18.78 -0.58 12.08
N HIS A 299 -18.18 -1.46 11.31
CA HIS A 299 -18.69 -1.90 10.01
C HIS A 299 -20.07 -2.55 10.10
N ILE A 300 -20.31 -3.38 11.13
CA ILE A 300 -21.61 -4.04 11.35
C ILE A 300 -22.58 -3.20 12.18
N HIS A 301 -22.23 -1.96 12.51
CA HIS A 301 -22.98 -1.09 13.42
C HIS A 301 -23.29 -1.76 14.77
N GLY A 302 -22.34 -2.58 15.25
CA GLY A 302 -22.45 -3.33 16.50
C GLY A 302 -22.34 -2.39 17.73
N LYS A 303 -23.01 -2.79 18.81
CA LYS A 303 -23.03 -2.00 20.08
C LYS A 303 -22.00 -2.45 21.10
N GLY A 304 -21.32 -3.59 20.86
CA GLY A 304 -20.35 -4.17 21.80
C GLY A 304 -20.00 -5.59 21.47
N PHE A 305 -19.17 -6.18 22.31
CA PHE A 305 -18.72 -7.57 22.20
C PHE A 305 -19.35 -8.43 23.28
N VAL A 306 -19.63 -9.70 22.96
CA VAL A 306 -20.02 -10.72 23.92
C VAL A 306 -18.98 -11.83 23.85
N ILE A 307 -18.32 -12.13 24.96
CA ILE A 307 -17.22 -13.07 25.04
C ILE A 307 -17.49 -14.10 26.13
N GLY A 308 -17.39 -15.39 25.80
CA GLY A 308 -17.37 -16.48 26.77
C GLY A 308 -15.96 -16.64 27.33
N VAL A 309 -15.76 -16.33 28.61
CA VAL A 309 -14.46 -16.46 29.28
C VAL A 309 -14.40 -17.78 30.03
N SER A 310 -13.60 -18.72 29.54
CA SER A 310 -13.40 -20.04 30.18
C SER A 310 -12.34 -20.04 31.27
N GLY A 311 -11.59 -18.96 31.44
CA GLY A 311 -10.42 -18.88 32.36
C GLY A 311 -9.11 -19.34 31.71
N GLY A 312 -9.09 -19.78 30.47
CA GLY A 312 -7.88 -20.09 29.72
C GLY A 312 -7.23 -18.85 29.07
N LEU A 313 -5.99 -18.98 28.62
CA LEU A 313 -5.21 -17.87 28.01
C LEU A 313 -5.89 -17.28 26.78
N ASP A 314 -6.46 -18.11 25.90
CA ASP A 314 -7.10 -17.65 24.67
C ASP A 314 -8.30 -16.74 24.94
N SER A 315 -9.17 -17.13 25.89
CA SER A 315 -10.32 -16.33 26.28
C SER A 315 -9.93 -15.07 27.04
N ALA A 316 -8.84 -15.10 27.80
CA ALA A 316 -8.29 -13.92 28.48
C ALA A 316 -7.70 -12.92 27.45
N LEU A 317 -6.97 -13.39 26.45
CA LEU A 317 -6.46 -12.55 25.36
C LEU A 317 -7.61 -11.93 24.54
N ALA A 318 -8.62 -12.73 24.19
CA ALA A 318 -9.80 -12.24 23.48
C ALA A 318 -10.53 -11.14 24.28
N LEU A 319 -10.67 -11.31 25.60
CA LEU A 319 -11.26 -10.29 26.47
C LEU A 319 -10.42 -9.01 26.50
N LEU A 320 -9.10 -9.13 26.59
CA LEU A 320 -8.17 -7.99 26.59
C LEU A 320 -8.28 -7.21 25.29
N ALA A 321 -8.15 -7.88 24.13
CA ALA A 321 -8.25 -7.26 22.82
C ALA A 321 -9.61 -6.57 22.59
N ALA A 322 -10.71 -7.22 22.98
CA ALA A 322 -12.04 -6.64 22.87
C ALA A 322 -12.26 -5.45 23.82
N THR A 323 -11.64 -5.44 24.97
CA THR A 323 -11.71 -4.31 25.91
C THR A 323 -11.00 -3.09 25.34
N VAL A 324 -9.79 -3.26 24.79
CA VAL A 324 -9.04 -2.18 24.11
C VAL A 324 -9.85 -1.65 22.91
N ALA A 325 -10.39 -2.53 22.08
CA ALA A 325 -11.22 -2.16 20.95
C ALA A 325 -12.47 -1.37 21.34
N ALA A 326 -13.16 -1.77 22.43
CA ALA A 326 -14.35 -1.09 22.92
C ALA A 326 -14.06 0.32 23.49
N ILE A 327 -12.90 0.51 24.08
CA ILE A 327 -12.44 1.82 24.55
C ILE A 327 -12.14 2.71 23.35
N GLY A 328 -11.35 2.23 22.39
CA GLY A 328 -11.01 2.97 21.16
C GLY A 328 -12.25 3.39 20.36
N SER A 329 -13.24 2.51 20.22
CA SER A 329 -14.49 2.81 19.51
C SER A 329 -15.33 3.92 20.18
N ARG A 330 -15.24 4.07 21.51
CA ARG A 330 -15.99 5.09 22.26
C ARG A 330 -15.31 6.46 22.27
N THR A 331 -14.00 6.47 22.23
CA THR A 331 -13.22 7.72 22.31
C THR A 331 -13.02 8.38 20.94
N GLY A 332 -13.34 7.69 19.84
CA GLY A 332 -13.03 8.16 18.49
C GLY A 332 -11.53 8.27 18.23
N ALA A 333 -10.71 7.85 19.19
CA ALA A 333 -9.28 7.74 19.01
C ALA A 333 -9.02 6.48 18.20
N GLY A 334 -8.36 6.60 17.07
CA GLY A 334 -7.69 5.45 16.44
C GLY A 334 -6.84 4.76 17.52
N VAL A 335 -6.93 3.45 17.60
CA VAL A 335 -6.15 2.65 18.56
C VAL A 335 -4.68 2.69 18.17
#